data_730870be61f4d45867106ecfa2cb57b0
#
_entry.id   730870be61f4d45867106ecfa2cb57b0
#
_cell.length_a   1.000
_cell.length_b   1.000
_cell.length_c   1.000
_cell.angle_alpha   90.00
_cell.angle_beta   90.00
_cell.angle_gamma   90.00
#
_symmetry.space_group_name_H-M   'P 1'
#
loop_
_entity.id
_entity.type
_entity.pdbx_description
1 polymer ?
#
loop_
_entity_poly.entity_id
_entity_poly.type
_entity_poly.pdbx_seq_one_letter_code
_entity_poly.pdbx_strand_id
1 'polypeptide(L)'
;MLNKKNFSDILKKENIIYSERFFMRQDTKCVQGGYVPKNGESRLLPIVQSTTFKYDTSEEMGKLFDLKAEGYFYTRLQNPTNDNVAMKIAQLEGGSAAMLTSSGQAASFFSVFNIASAGDHVVASSAIYGGTFNLFNVTMRKMGIDFTFVDPDCSDEELDKAFKPNTKAVFGETISNPALIVFDIERFAKAAHEHGVPLIVDNTFATPINCRPFEFGADIVTHSTTKYMDGHDATVGGCVVDSGKFDWMAHKDKFQGLCEPDESYHGITYATQFGNEKAYITKMVAQVMRDLGSIPSPMNSYILNLGLESLSVRMKRHCENAQKVAEFLEKNDKVAWVTYPGLKSDKYYERAKKYMPNGTCGVISFGLKGGRKAAEEFMKHLKIAMIATHVADAHTCVLHPASSTHRQLTDDELRACGVLPEMIRFSCGIEDADDIIGDIKGALEYI
;
A
#
# COMPACT_ATOMS: atom_id res chain seq x y z
N MET A 1 20.84 -27.87 32.92
CA MET A 1 21.19 -26.49 33.30
C MET A 1 21.95 -25.86 32.13
N LEU A 2 21.29 -25.20 31.21
CA LEU A 2 21.92 -24.41 30.14
C LEU A 2 22.44 -23.12 30.78
N ASN A 3 23.70 -22.87 30.56
CA ASN A 3 24.50 -21.83 31.20
C ASN A 3 23.96 -20.44 30.77
N LYS A 4 23.59 -19.57 31.71
CA LYS A 4 23.08 -18.20 31.45
C LYS A 4 23.95 -17.36 30.49
N LYS A 5 25.27 -17.68 30.40
CA LYS A 5 26.19 -17.06 29.44
C LYS A 5 25.87 -17.41 27.98
N ASN A 6 25.42 -18.65 27.68
CA ASN A 6 25.09 -19.05 26.32
C ASN A 6 23.81 -18.37 25.77
N PHE A 7 22.85 -18.07 26.65
CA PHE A 7 21.59 -17.44 26.22
C PHE A 7 21.79 -15.97 25.84
N SER A 8 22.59 -15.23 26.59
CA SER A 8 22.97 -13.84 26.29
C SER A 8 23.78 -13.69 25.00
N ASP A 9 24.66 -14.69 24.70
CA ASP A 9 25.46 -14.70 23.49
C ASP A 9 24.65 -15.11 22.24
N ILE A 10 23.63 -15.95 22.44
CA ILE A 10 22.66 -16.31 21.38
C ILE A 10 21.78 -15.09 21.02
N LEU A 11 21.24 -14.40 22.01
CA LEU A 11 20.44 -13.18 21.81
C LEU A 11 21.26 -12.05 21.15
N LYS A 12 22.54 -11.90 21.51
CA LYS A 12 23.44 -10.95 20.86
C LYS A 12 23.72 -11.34 19.40
N LYS A 13 23.91 -12.62 19.09
CA LYS A 13 24.08 -13.10 17.71
C LYS A 13 22.80 -12.96 16.87
N GLU A 14 21.64 -13.27 17.43
CA GLU A 14 20.36 -13.06 16.75
C GLU A 14 20.12 -11.55 16.49
N ASN A 15 20.36 -10.67 17.46
CA ASN A 15 20.28 -9.23 17.28
C ASN A 15 21.29 -8.69 16.25
N ILE A 16 22.49 -9.25 16.16
CA ILE A 16 23.49 -8.86 15.14
C ILE A 16 23.02 -9.30 13.74
N ILE A 17 22.49 -10.51 13.58
CA ILE A 17 21.94 -10.99 12.29
C ILE A 17 20.73 -10.15 11.87
N TYR A 18 19.86 -9.75 12.80
CA TYR A 18 18.76 -8.84 12.52
C TYR A 18 19.26 -7.44 12.15
N SER A 19 20.26 -6.89 12.86
CA SER A 19 20.82 -5.57 12.57
C SER A 19 21.55 -5.50 11.22
N GLU A 20 22.30 -6.54 10.85
CA GLU A 20 23.00 -6.62 9.56
C GLU A 20 22.04 -6.65 8.37
N ARG A 21 20.83 -7.25 8.50
CA ARG A 21 19.81 -7.27 7.45
C ARG A 21 19.13 -5.91 7.22
N PHE A 22 19.14 -5.02 8.19
CA PHE A 22 18.66 -3.65 8.02
C PHE A 22 19.49 -2.84 7.00
N PHE A 23 20.76 -3.19 6.81
CA PHE A 23 21.67 -2.54 5.84
C PHE A 23 21.62 -3.16 4.43
N MET A 24 20.82 -4.21 4.20
CA MET A 24 20.68 -4.80 2.87
C MET A 24 20.01 -3.83 1.90
N ARG A 25 20.46 -3.85 0.63
CA ARG A 25 19.80 -3.13 -0.46
C ARG A 25 18.46 -3.76 -0.81
N GLN A 26 17.58 -3.02 -1.46
CA GLN A 26 16.21 -3.44 -1.76
C GLN A 26 16.13 -4.80 -2.48
N ASP A 27 16.95 -5.02 -3.50
CA ASP A 27 16.97 -6.30 -4.25
C ASP A 27 17.26 -7.48 -3.34
N THR A 28 18.21 -7.31 -2.41
CA THR A 28 18.55 -8.35 -1.42
C THR A 28 17.42 -8.54 -0.41
N LYS A 29 16.76 -7.45 0.03
CA LYS A 29 15.61 -7.53 0.94
C LYS A 29 14.43 -8.27 0.30
N CYS A 30 14.17 -8.09 -1.02
CA CYS A 30 13.16 -8.86 -1.74
C CYS A 30 13.34 -10.37 -1.54
N VAL A 31 14.57 -10.85 -1.65
CA VAL A 31 14.88 -12.28 -1.60
C VAL A 31 15.11 -12.77 -0.16
N GLN A 32 15.83 -12.01 0.66
CA GLN A 32 16.33 -12.44 1.98
C GLN A 32 15.56 -11.87 3.18
N GLY A 33 14.63 -10.94 2.94
CA GLY A 33 13.84 -10.31 4.01
C GLY A 33 12.81 -11.27 4.63
N GLY A 34 12.34 -10.92 5.83
CA GLY A 34 11.33 -11.69 6.56
C GLY A 34 11.89 -12.98 7.15
N TYR A 35 11.54 -14.11 6.56
CA TYR A 35 11.90 -15.43 7.10
C TYR A 35 13.41 -15.70 7.12
N VAL A 36 13.89 -16.17 8.27
CA VAL A 36 15.28 -16.57 8.53
C VAL A 36 15.31 -18.01 9.01
N PRO A 37 15.65 -18.99 8.15
CA PRO A 37 15.71 -20.38 8.57
C PRO A 37 16.86 -20.60 9.56
N LYS A 38 16.62 -21.42 10.60
CA LYS A 38 17.63 -21.93 11.52
C LYS A 38 18.26 -23.20 10.96
N ASN A 39 19.29 -23.68 11.64
CA ASN A 39 19.97 -24.91 11.22
C ASN A 39 19.01 -26.11 11.19
N GLY A 40 18.87 -26.74 10.04
CA GLY A 40 17.97 -27.88 9.82
C GLY A 40 16.52 -27.52 9.50
N GLU A 41 16.16 -26.22 9.45
CA GLU A 41 14.82 -25.77 9.03
C GLU A 41 14.72 -25.66 7.50
N SER A 42 13.47 -25.57 7.02
CA SER A 42 13.19 -25.34 5.60
C SER A 42 13.83 -24.05 5.11
N ARG A 43 14.48 -24.08 3.94
CA ARG A 43 15.02 -22.87 3.29
C ARG A 43 13.90 -21.93 2.84
N LEU A 44 12.76 -22.47 2.40
CA LEU A 44 11.58 -21.70 2.03
C LEU A 44 10.74 -21.42 3.26
N LEU A 45 10.03 -20.29 3.24
CA LEU A 45 9.04 -19.94 4.24
C LEU A 45 8.01 -21.07 4.39
N PRO A 46 7.86 -21.70 5.58
CA PRO A 46 6.86 -22.75 5.79
C PRO A 46 5.43 -22.19 5.74
N ILE A 47 4.49 -22.98 5.20
CA ILE A 47 3.07 -22.67 5.24
C ILE A 47 2.49 -23.28 6.51
N VAL A 48 2.17 -22.45 7.50
CA VAL A 48 1.55 -22.88 8.76
C VAL A 48 0.03 -22.79 8.62
N GLN A 49 -0.58 -23.81 8.03
CA GLN A 49 -2.02 -23.90 7.80
C GLN A 49 -2.71 -24.49 9.05
N SER A 50 -2.72 -23.70 10.13
CA SER A 50 -3.33 -24.08 11.40
C SER A 50 -4.24 -22.96 11.92
N THR A 51 -5.38 -23.31 12.50
CA THR A 51 -6.26 -22.34 13.16
C THR A 51 -5.73 -21.94 14.53
N THR A 52 -5.19 -22.92 15.29
CA THR A 52 -4.77 -22.77 16.68
C THR A 52 -3.42 -23.41 16.92
N PHE A 53 -2.80 -23.10 18.04
CA PHE A 53 -1.49 -23.60 18.43
C PHE A 53 -1.56 -24.24 19.83
N LYS A 54 -0.75 -25.29 20.07
CA LYS A 54 -0.72 -26.05 21.30
C LYS A 54 0.23 -25.46 22.31
N TYR A 55 -0.19 -25.39 23.55
CA TYR A 55 0.63 -25.02 24.72
C TYR A 55 0.58 -26.14 25.77
N ASP A 56 1.61 -26.23 26.59
CA ASP A 56 1.69 -27.26 27.65
C ASP A 56 0.84 -26.86 28.86
N THR A 57 0.71 -25.55 29.13
CA THR A 57 -0.08 -25.03 30.24
C THR A 57 -1.03 -23.92 29.81
N SER A 58 -2.16 -23.77 30.51
CA SER A 58 -3.07 -22.63 30.31
C SER A 58 -2.44 -21.29 30.74
N GLU A 59 -1.49 -21.34 31.69
CA GLU A 59 -0.78 -20.15 32.16
C GLU A 59 0.14 -19.56 31.03
N GLU A 60 0.88 -20.41 30.32
CA GLU A 60 1.69 -19.98 29.18
C GLU A 60 0.83 -19.36 28.09
N MET A 61 -0.28 -19.99 27.74
CA MET A 61 -1.22 -19.44 26.77
C MET A 61 -1.86 -18.14 27.29
N GLY A 62 -2.20 -18.04 28.58
CA GLY A 62 -2.77 -16.83 29.18
C GLY A 62 -1.87 -15.60 29.04
N LYS A 63 -0.54 -15.76 29.13
CA LYS A 63 0.43 -14.66 28.91
C LYS A 63 0.34 -14.04 27.52
N LEU A 64 -0.04 -14.81 26.50
CA LEU A 64 -0.24 -14.32 25.14
C LEU A 64 -1.51 -13.45 25.05
N PHE A 65 -2.60 -13.89 25.68
CA PHE A 65 -3.84 -13.11 25.78
C PHE A 65 -3.64 -11.80 26.55
N ASP A 66 -2.75 -11.81 27.54
CA ASP A 66 -2.38 -10.61 28.32
C ASP A 66 -1.36 -9.72 27.59
N LEU A 67 -0.92 -10.04 26.39
CA LEU A 67 0.17 -9.39 25.66
C LEU A 67 1.50 -9.31 26.47
N LYS A 68 1.75 -10.29 27.35
CA LYS A 68 2.94 -10.41 28.22
C LYS A 68 4.00 -11.36 27.65
N ALA A 69 3.68 -12.08 26.58
CA ALA A 69 4.57 -12.98 25.86
C ALA A 69 4.35 -12.87 24.35
N GLU A 70 5.39 -13.14 23.58
CA GLU A 70 5.30 -13.30 22.12
C GLU A 70 4.96 -14.76 21.78
N GLY A 71 4.15 -14.97 20.74
CA GLY A 71 3.76 -16.30 20.28
C GLY A 71 2.44 -16.30 19.52
N TYR A 72 2.04 -17.48 19.08
CA TYR A 72 0.85 -17.69 18.27
C TYR A 72 -0.16 -18.55 19.02
N PHE A 73 -1.41 -18.14 19.09
CA PHE A 73 -2.47 -18.93 19.68
C PHE A 73 -3.69 -19.10 18.76
N TYR A 74 -3.95 -18.13 17.91
CA TYR A 74 -5.06 -18.19 16.96
C TYR A 74 -4.73 -17.41 15.67
N THR A 75 -4.85 -18.06 14.52
CA THR A 75 -4.43 -17.50 13.21
C THR A 75 -5.17 -16.23 12.81
N ARG A 76 -6.40 -15.99 13.27
CA ARG A 76 -7.11 -14.73 13.00
C ARG A 76 -6.34 -13.49 13.50
N LEU A 77 -5.59 -13.61 14.58
CA LEU A 77 -4.75 -12.52 15.09
C LEU A 77 -3.38 -12.53 14.43
N GLN A 78 -2.68 -13.66 14.51
CA GLN A 78 -1.32 -13.80 14.02
C GLN A 78 -1.06 -15.23 13.54
N ASN A 79 -0.18 -15.35 12.52
CA ASN A 79 0.26 -16.62 11.97
C ASN A 79 1.73 -16.52 11.55
N PRO A 80 2.59 -17.51 11.81
CA PRO A 80 4.00 -17.45 11.49
C PRO A 80 4.30 -17.14 10.02
N THR A 81 3.52 -17.69 9.08
CA THR A 81 3.68 -17.42 7.64
C THR A 81 3.35 -15.97 7.32
N ASN A 82 2.20 -15.47 7.81
CA ASN A 82 1.75 -14.10 7.57
C ASN A 82 2.72 -13.07 8.15
N ASP A 83 3.18 -13.30 9.38
CA ASP A 83 4.04 -12.35 10.08
C ASP A 83 5.44 -12.24 9.44
N ASN A 84 5.99 -13.35 8.93
CA ASN A 84 7.23 -13.31 8.18
C ASN A 84 7.11 -12.50 6.87
N VAL A 85 5.97 -12.59 6.18
CA VAL A 85 5.72 -11.82 4.97
C VAL A 85 5.46 -10.35 5.31
N ALA A 86 4.69 -10.06 6.36
CA ALA A 86 4.52 -8.70 6.86
C ALA A 86 5.86 -8.05 7.21
N MET A 87 6.74 -8.79 7.92
CA MET A 87 8.08 -8.32 8.26
C MET A 87 8.94 -8.04 7.02
N LYS A 88 8.86 -8.88 5.97
CA LYS A 88 9.55 -8.60 4.69
C LYS A 88 9.09 -7.27 4.10
N ILE A 89 7.78 -7.00 4.07
CA ILE A 89 7.24 -5.73 3.55
C ILE A 89 7.68 -4.55 4.44
N ALA A 90 7.66 -4.70 5.77
CA ALA A 90 8.18 -3.68 6.68
C ALA A 90 9.66 -3.36 6.39
N GLN A 91 10.49 -4.38 6.20
CA GLN A 91 11.90 -4.19 5.87
C GLN A 91 12.11 -3.51 4.50
N LEU A 92 11.26 -3.79 3.51
CA LEU A 92 11.30 -3.15 2.20
C LEU A 92 10.92 -1.67 2.30
N GLU A 93 9.87 -1.33 3.04
CA GLU A 93 9.47 0.06 3.28
C GLU A 93 10.42 0.82 4.22
N GLY A 94 11.17 0.10 5.07
CA GLY A 94 11.97 0.69 6.14
C GLY A 94 11.15 1.04 7.38
N GLY A 95 10.04 0.34 7.58
CA GLY A 95 9.17 0.45 8.75
C GLY A 95 9.61 -0.44 9.91
N SER A 96 9.05 -0.18 11.08
CA SER A 96 9.32 -0.89 12.35
C SER A 96 8.46 -2.14 12.53
N ALA A 97 7.20 -2.08 12.07
CA ALA A 97 6.23 -3.15 12.19
C ALA A 97 5.24 -3.16 11.02
N ALA A 98 4.63 -4.30 10.73
CA ALA A 98 3.61 -4.42 9.70
C ALA A 98 2.60 -5.52 10.03
N MET A 99 1.43 -5.45 9.39
CA MET A 99 0.38 -6.45 9.45
C MET A 99 -0.23 -6.68 8.06
N LEU A 100 -0.40 -7.94 7.66
CA LEU A 100 -1.14 -8.28 6.45
C LEU A 100 -2.66 -8.23 6.69
N THR A 101 -3.39 -7.86 5.64
CA THR A 101 -4.84 -7.86 5.58
C THR A 101 -5.34 -8.63 4.37
N SER A 102 -6.62 -9.03 4.38
CA SER A 102 -7.23 -9.79 3.28
C SER A 102 -7.44 -8.99 1.99
N SER A 103 -7.26 -7.67 2.02
CA SER A 103 -7.37 -6.78 0.85
C SER A 103 -6.74 -5.42 1.13
N GLY A 104 -6.40 -4.67 0.06
CA GLY A 104 -5.98 -3.28 0.18
C GLY A 104 -7.04 -2.38 0.82
N GLN A 105 -8.34 -2.64 0.55
CA GLN A 105 -9.44 -1.92 1.20
C GLN A 105 -9.48 -2.14 2.72
N ALA A 106 -9.19 -3.35 3.18
CA ALA A 106 -9.04 -3.63 4.61
C ALA A 106 -7.83 -2.91 5.20
N ALA A 107 -6.72 -2.81 4.45
CA ALA A 107 -5.55 -2.04 4.89
C ALA A 107 -5.87 -0.55 5.05
N SER A 108 -6.52 0.07 4.06
CA SER A 108 -6.97 1.47 4.12
C SER A 108 -7.98 1.71 5.24
N PHE A 109 -8.94 0.79 5.41
CA PHE A 109 -9.92 0.87 6.50
C PHE A 109 -9.23 0.76 7.88
N PHE A 110 -8.40 -0.25 8.08
CA PHE A 110 -7.74 -0.50 9.36
C PHE A 110 -6.78 0.61 9.74
N SER A 111 -6.06 1.18 8.75
CA SER A 111 -5.11 2.26 9.03
C SER A 111 -5.77 3.51 9.62
N VAL A 112 -6.98 3.81 9.20
CA VAL A 112 -7.76 4.93 9.74
C VAL A 112 -8.52 4.51 11.00
N PHE A 113 -9.24 3.37 10.97
CA PHE A 113 -10.13 2.95 12.05
C PHE A 113 -9.38 2.63 13.35
N ASN A 114 -8.09 2.28 13.26
CA ASN A 114 -7.24 2.04 14.42
C ASN A 114 -7.03 3.28 15.31
N ILE A 115 -7.15 4.48 14.75
CA ILE A 115 -6.86 5.76 15.42
C ILE A 115 -8.02 6.77 15.35
N ALA A 116 -9.08 6.48 14.61
CA ALA A 116 -10.26 7.31 14.49
C ALA A 116 -11.52 6.55 14.91
N SER A 117 -12.43 7.24 15.58
CA SER A 117 -13.71 6.73 16.08
C SER A 117 -14.87 7.63 15.62
N ALA A 118 -16.10 7.29 15.98
CA ALA A 118 -17.26 8.12 15.72
C ALA A 118 -17.08 9.53 16.35
N GLY A 119 -17.30 10.56 15.56
CA GLY A 119 -17.07 11.97 15.90
C GLY A 119 -15.69 12.49 15.50
N ASP A 120 -14.78 11.65 15.00
CA ASP A 120 -13.47 12.05 14.51
C ASP A 120 -13.49 12.46 13.02
N HIS A 121 -12.39 13.07 12.59
CA HIS A 121 -12.24 13.62 11.26
C HIS A 121 -10.89 13.20 10.63
N VAL A 122 -10.87 13.08 9.31
CA VAL A 122 -9.67 12.77 8.52
C VAL A 122 -9.61 13.71 7.31
N VAL A 123 -8.43 14.25 7.02
CA VAL A 123 -8.15 14.96 5.75
C VAL A 123 -7.65 13.93 4.75
N ALA A 124 -8.22 13.89 3.56
CA ALA A 124 -7.81 12.95 2.51
C ALA A 124 -7.57 13.69 1.18
N SER A 125 -6.59 13.25 0.42
CA SER A 125 -6.46 13.69 -0.97
C SER A 125 -7.71 13.27 -1.76
N SER A 126 -8.22 14.15 -2.64
CA SER A 126 -9.30 13.80 -3.56
C SER A 126 -8.83 12.87 -4.67
N ALA A 127 -7.52 12.87 -4.96
CA ALA A 127 -6.90 12.01 -5.95
C ALA A 127 -6.40 10.70 -5.32
N ILE A 128 -7.33 9.84 -4.94
CA ILE A 128 -7.09 8.49 -4.43
C ILE A 128 -7.92 7.47 -5.21
N TYR A 129 -7.61 6.20 -5.06
CA TYR A 129 -8.37 5.11 -5.69
C TYR A 129 -9.88 5.23 -5.39
N GLY A 130 -10.72 5.11 -6.43
CA GLY A 130 -12.17 5.31 -6.31
C GLY A 130 -12.85 4.43 -5.26
N GLY A 131 -12.34 3.21 -5.04
CA GLY A 131 -12.80 2.33 -3.95
C GLY A 131 -12.49 2.90 -2.56
N THR A 132 -11.31 3.48 -2.37
CA THR A 132 -10.90 4.13 -1.11
C THR A 132 -11.69 5.44 -0.90
N PHE A 133 -11.91 6.21 -1.97
CA PHE A 133 -12.77 7.39 -1.91
C PHE A 133 -14.19 7.03 -1.43
N ASN A 134 -14.79 5.99 -2.02
CA ASN A 134 -16.10 5.53 -1.61
C ASN A 134 -16.12 4.95 -0.17
N LEU A 135 -15.07 4.20 0.22
CA LEU A 135 -14.91 3.72 1.59
C LEU A 135 -14.98 4.88 2.59
N PHE A 136 -14.24 5.95 2.34
CA PHE A 136 -14.18 7.13 3.21
C PHE A 136 -15.45 7.96 3.14
N ASN A 137 -15.87 8.31 1.94
CA ASN A 137 -16.98 9.25 1.73
C ASN A 137 -18.37 8.67 2.07
N VAL A 138 -18.52 7.34 2.03
CA VAL A 138 -19.81 6.68 2.24
C VAL A 138 -19.78 5.74 3.45
N THR A 139 -18.88 4.76 3.43
CA THR A 139 -18.93 3.66 4.40
C THR A 139 -18.48 4.11 5.79
N MET A 140 -17.34 4.78 5.90
CA MET A 140 -16.82 5.23 7.19
C MET A 140 -17.60 6.42 7.75
N ARG A 141 -18.26 7.24 6.90
CA ARG A 141 -19.22 8.25 7.38
C ARG A 141 -20.42 7.64 8.08
N LYS A 142 -20.90 6.46 7.63
CA LYS A 142 -21.95 5.72 8.36
C LYS A 142 -21.48 5.26 9.74
N MET A 143 -20.18 5.12 9.95
CA MET A 143 -19.56 4.79 11.25
C MET A 143 -19.28 6.05 12.09
N GLY A 144 -19.65 7.24 11.59
CA GLY A 144 -19.50 8.51 12.29
C GLY A 144 -18.12 9.18 12.11
N ILE A 145 -17.25 8.67 11.24
CA ILE A 145 -15.97 9.30 10.93
C ILE A 145 -16.16 10.23 9.73
N ASP A 146 -15.85 11.51 9.90
CA ASP A 146 -16.00 12.52 8.84
C ASP A 146 -14.71 12.70 8.03
N PHE A 147 -14.87 13.14 6.77
CA PHE A 147 -13.74 13.32 5.84
C PHE A 147 -13.85 14.66 5.11
N THR A 148 -12.71 15.38 5.03
CA THR A 148 -12.53 16.51 4.11
C THR A 148 -11.56 16.09 3.02
N PHE A 149 -12.03 16.14 1.75
CA PHE A 149 -11.19 15.86 0.59
C PHE A 149 -10.59 17.16 0.07
N VAL A 150 -9.27 17.15 -0.17
CA VAL A 150 -8.53 18.29 -0.71
C VAL A 150 -7.86 17.93 -2.02
N ASP A 151 -7.79 18.88 -2.94
CA ASP A 151 -6.97 18.71 -4.15
C ASP A 151 -5.50 18.54 -3.74
N PRO A 152 -4.78 17.53 -4.24
CA PRO A 152 -3.36 17.34 -3.90
C PRO A 152 -2.46 18.51 -4.33
N ASP A 153 -2.93 19.35 -5.26
CA ASP A 153 -2.25 20.57 -5.69
C ASP A 153 -2.86 21.86 -5.09
N CYS A 154 -3.76 21.77 -4.09
CA CYS A 154 -4.32 22.92 -3.38
C CYS A 154 -3.22 23.79 -2.74
N SER A 155 -3.53 25.04 -2.41
CA SER A 155 -2.60 25.91 -1.67
C SER A 155 -2.37 25.43 -0.23
N ASP A 156 -1.30 25.92 0.43
CA ASP A 156 -1.04 25.57 1.82
C ASP A 156 -2.14 26.10 2.74
N GLU A 157 -2.71 27.28 2.43
CA GLU A 157 -3.83 27.83 3.18
C GLU A 157 -5.13 27.01 3.04
N GLU A 158 -5.37 26.42 1.85
CA GLU A 158 -6.52 25.53 1.64
C GLU A 158 -6.32 24.21 2.38
N LEU A 159 -5.10 23.66 2.35
CA LEU A 159 -4.75 22.45 3.09
C LEU A 159 -4.90 22.68 4.60
N ASP A 160 -4.38 23.78 5.13
CA ASP A 160 -4.48 24.12 6.55
C ASP A 160 -5.94 24.25 7.01
N LYS A 161 -6.80 24.92 6.22
CA LYS A 161 -8.24 25.07 6.51
C LYS A 161 -9.01 23.75 6.51
N ALA A 162 -8.48 22.69 5.91
CA ALA A 162 -9.12 21.37 5.90
C ALA A 162 -9.04 20.66 7.27
N PHE A 163 -8.09 21.07 8.12
CA PHE A 163 -7.94 20.47 9.45
C PHE A 163 -9.00 21.00 10.43
N LYS A 164 -9.47 20.12 11.28
CA LYS A 164 -10.41 20.39 12.38
C LYS A 164 -9.77 19.97 13.72
N PRO A 165 -10.25 20.47 14.87
CA PRO A 165 -9.71 20.08 16.17
C PRO A 165 -9.73 18.56 16.41
N ASN A 166 -10.72 17.84 15.85
CA ASN A 166 -10.90 16.40 15.92
C ASN A 166 -10.27 15.63 14.74
N THR A 167 -9.40 16.27 13.95
CA THR A 167 -8.66 15.56 12.89
C THR A 167 -7.67 14.57 13.51
N LYS A 168 -7.65 13.33 12.98
CA LYS A 168 -6.84 12.20 13.46
C LYS A 168 -5.77 11.75 12.48
N ALA A 169 -5.92 12.03 11.19
CA ALA A 169 -4.96 11.62 10.17
C ALA A 169 -5.08 12.47 8.91
N VAL A 170 -4.01 12.42 8.09
CA VAL A 170 -4.04 12.78 6.67
C VAL A 170 -3.85 11.51 5.86
N PHE A 171 -4.59 11.35 4.74
CA PHE A 171 -4.47 10.20 3.84
C PHE A 171 -4.19 10.64 2.41
N GLY A 172 -3.20 10.03 1.75
CA GLY A 172 -2.87 10.25 0.36
C GLY A 172 -2.43 8.98 -0.35
N GLU A 173 -2.20 9.05 -1.66
CA GLU A 173 -1.75 7.94 -2.50
C GLU A 173 -0.52 8.39 -3.29
N THR A 174 0.60 7.68 -3.23
CA THR A 174 1.88 8.09 -3.86
C THR A 174 1.72 8.45 -5.33
N ILE A 175 1.00 7.61 -6.08
CA ILE A 175 0.59 7.84 -7.48
C ILE A 175 -0.87 7.44 -7.61
N SER A 176 -1.74 8.39 -7.93
CA SER A 176 -3.18 8.16 -8.01
C SER A 176 -3.60 7.31 -9.20
N ASN A 177 -4.71 6.58 -9.07
CA ASN A 177 -5.31 5.73 -10.10
C ASN A 177 -6.73 6.25 -10.44
N PRO A 178 -7.04 6.59 -11.70
CA PRO A 178 -6.21 6.47 -12.92
C PRO A 178 -5.47 7.74 -13.33
N ALA A 179 -5.59 8.85 -12.61
CA ALA A 179 -5.12 10.15 -13.03
C ALA A 179 -3.58 10.32 -12.99
N LEU A 180 -2.85 9.40 -12.34
CA LEU A 180 -1.39 9.38 -12.20
C LEU A 180 -0.80 10.66 -11.59
N ILE A 181 -1.56 11.32 -10.72
CA ILE A 181 -1.10 12.47 -9.96
C ILE A 181 -0.09 11.98 -8.94
N VAL A 182 1.08 12.60 -8.91
CA VAL A 182 2.11 12.32 -7.90
C VAL A 182 1.87 13.20 -6.68
N PHE A 183 1.64 12.55 -5.54
CA PHE A 183 1.36 13.21 -4.27
C PHE A 183 2.62 13.86 -3.69
N ASP A 184 2.49 15.06 -3.14
CA ASP A 184 3.60 15.76 -2.49
C ASP A 184 3.72 15.33 -1.02
N ILE A 185 4.41 14.20 -0.81
CA ILE A 185 4.50 13.54 0.50
C ILE A 185 5.05 14.46 1.58
N GLU A 186 6.16 15.15 1.32
CA GLU A 186 6.80 16.04 2.32
C GLU A 186 5.91 17.20 2.73
N ARG A 187 5.20 17.79 1.77
CA ARG A 187 4.28 18.90 2.02
C ARG A 187 3.13 18.47 2.92
N PHE A 188 2.50 17.34 2.60
CA PHE A 188 1.38 16.82 3.39
C PHE A 188 1.83 16.26 4.74
N ALA A 189 3.02 15.66 4.83
CA ALA A 189 3.62 15.24 6.08
C ALA A 189 3.86 16.42 7.02
N LYS A 190 4.44 17.52 6.50
CA LYS A 190 4.64 18.75 7.25
C LYS A 190 3.33 19.29 7.82
N ALA A 191 2.30 19.44 6.97
CA ALA A 191 0.99 19.92 7.40
C ALA A 191 0.36 18.98 8.46
N ALA A 192 0.42 17.66 8.25
CA ALA A 192 -0.08 16.69 9.22
C ALA A 192 0.61 16.83 10.60
N HIS A 193 1.93 16.90 10.61
CA HIS A 193 2.71 17.01 11.83
C HIS A 193 2.52 18.36 12.54
N GLU A 194 2.35 19.46 11.83
CA GLU A 194 2.01 20.77 12.40
C GLU A 194 0.66 20.72 13.13
N HIS A 195 -0.26 19.89 12.68
CA HIS A 195 -1.54 19.62 13.35
C HIS A 195 -1.50 18.45 14.34
N GLY A 196 -0.33 17.83 14.58
CA GLY A 196 -0.14 16.73 15.53
C GLY A 196 -0.88 15.45 15.15
N VAL A 197 -0.93 15.13 13.85
CA VAL A 197 -1.55 13.91 13.32
C VAL A 197 -0.62 13.20 12.33
N PRO A 198 -0.72 11.85 12.16
CA PRO A 198 0.11 11.11 11.22
C PRO A 198 -0.35 11.30 9.77
N LEU A 199 0.62 11.19 8.83
CA LEU A 199 0.36 11.01 7.42
C LEU A 199 0.33 9.52 7.07
N ILE A 200 -0.77 9.06 6.47
CA ILE A 200 -0.96 7.72 5.91
C ILE A 200 -0.83 7.80 4.40
N VAL A 201 0.02 6.97 3.78
CA VAL A 201 0.23 6.96 2.33
C VAL A 201 -0.03 5.57 1.77
N ASP A 202 -0.95 5.46 0.82
CA ASP A 202 -1.07 4.26 -0.01
C ASP A 202 0.04 4.25 -1.06
N ASN A 203 0.97 3.29 -0.94
CA ASN A 203 2.15 3.18 -1.79
C ASN A 203 2.04 2.02 -2.80
N THR A 204 0.82 1.63 -3.16
CA THR A 204 0.54 0.47 -4.00
C THR A 204 1.21 0.55 -5.38
N PHE A 205 1.15 1.70 -6.07
CA PHE A 205 1.67 1.82 -7.45
C PHE A 205 3.18 2.00 -7.51
N ALA A 206 3.75 2.80 -6.63
CA ALA A 206 5.19 2.99 -6.59
C ALA A 206 5.92 1.77 -6.02
N THR A 207 5.33 1.06 -5.07
CA THR A 207 5.96 0.01 -4.26
C THR A 207 7.19 0.52 -3.50
N PRO A 208 7.70 -0.19 -2.49
CA PRO A 208 8.93 0.22 -1.81
C PRO A 208 10.19 0.18 -2.69
N ILE A 209 10.07 -0.31 -3.92
CA ILE A 209 11.19 -0.32 -4.88
C ILE A 209 11.40 1.06 -5.48
N ASN A 210 10.33 1.77 -5.84
CA ASN A 210 10.41 3.06 -6.49
C ASN A 210 10.28 4.24 -5.51
N CYS A 211 9.45 4.08 -4.45
CA CYS A 211 9.26 5.08 -3.40
C CYS A 211 9.19 4.44 -2.02
N ARG A 212 9.81 5.07 -1.05
CA ARG A 212 9.65 4.74 0.38
C ARG A 212 9.13 5.98 1.11
N PRO A 213 7.82 6.11 1.30
CA PRO A 213 7.20 7.32 1.85
C PRO A 213 7.75 7.74 3.22
N PHE A 214 8.25 6.79 4.03
CA PHE A 214 8.89 7.07 5.32
C PHE A 214 10.17 7.92 5.24
N GLU A 215 10.83 7.96 4.09
CA GLU A 215 12.00 8.82 3.85
C GLU A 215 11.58 10.28 3.65
N PHE A 216 10.30 10.51 3.36
CA PHE A 216 9.72 11.81 3.06
C PHE A 216 8.69 12.28 4.12
N GLY A 217 8.67 11.64 5.28
CA GLY A 217 7.88 12.06 6.43
C GLY A 217 6.53 11.39 6.60
N ALA A 218 6.16 10.41 5.78
CA ALA A 218 5.00 9.58 6.07
C ALA A 218 5.21 8.76 7.36
N ASP A 219 4.14 8.49 8.08
CA ASP A 219 4.16 7.74 9.34
C ASP A 219 3.63 6.31 9.17
N ILE A 220 2.63 6.15 8.33
CA ILE A 220 1.97 4.87 8.06
C ILE A 220 1.89 4.69 6.55
N VAL A 221 2.17 3.48 6.08
CA VAL A 221 2.03 3.11 4.67
C VAL A 221 1.03 1.96 4.53
N THR A 222 0.15 2.07 3.54
CA THR A 222 -0.75 0.99 3.15
C THR A 222 -0.41 0.47 1.76
N HIS A 223 -0.78 -0.78 1.52
CA HIS A 223 -0.65 -1.42 0.21
C HIS A 223 -1.85 -2.29 -0.11
N SER A 224 -2.30 -2.25 -1.34
CA SER A 224 -2.96 -3.39 -1.96
C SER A 224 -1.88 -4.34 -2.46
N THR A 225 -1.58 -5.39 -1.70
CA THR A 225 -0.59 -6.39 -2.11
C THR A 225 -1.04 -7.20 -3.32
N THR A 226 -2.34 -7.13 -3.67
CA THR A 226 -2.98 -7.66 -4.88
C THR A 226 -2.28 -7.24 -6.18
N LYS A 227 -1.57 -6.08 -6.17
CA LYS A 227 -0.99 -5.43 -7.34
C LYS A 227 0.46 -5.89 -7.57
N TYR A 228 1.38 -5.01 -7.85
CA TYR A 228 2.79 -5.35 -8.12
C TYR A 228 3.44 -6.27 -7.09
N MET A 229 3.03 -6.24 -5.81
CA MET A 229 3.65 -7.09 -4.79
C MET A 229 3.38 -8.58 -5.04
N ASP A 230 2.13 -8.96 -5.33
CA ASP A 230 1.77 -10.29 -5.84
C ASP A 230 2.30 -10.45 -7.26
N GLY A 231 1.93 -9.54 -8.15
CA GLY A 231 2.41 -9.37 -9.51
C GLY A 231 2.01 -10.47 -10.48
N HIS A 232 1.08 -11.34 -10.11
CA HIS A 232 0.65 -12.52 -10.91
C HIS A 232 -0.87 -12.65 -11.01
N ASP A 233 -1.64 -11.67 -10.50
CA ASP A 233 -3.12 -11.72 -10.43
C ASP A 233 -3.63 -12.97 -9.67
N ALA A 234 -2.82 -13.46 -8.72
CA ALA A 234 -3.07 -14.74 -8.05
C ALA A 234 -3.76 -14.56 -6.69
N THR A 235 -3.46 -13.49 -5.95
CA THR A 235 -3.99 -13.30 -4.60
C THR A 235 -4.49 -11.88 -4.35
N VAL A 236 -5.64 -11.78 -3.69
CA VAL A 236 -6.12 -10.53 -3.12
C VAL A 236 -5.53 -10.39 -1.71
N GLY A 237 -4.93 -9.23 -1.43
CA GLY A 237 -4.35 -8.95 -0.12
C GLY A 237 -4.06 -7.48 0.10
N GLY A 238 -3.66 -7.14 1.31
CA GLY A 238 -3.22 -5.82 1.71
C GLY A 238 -2.17 -5.88 2.81
N CYS A 239 -1.58 -4.75 3.11
CA CYS A 239 -0.60 -4.60 4.20
C CYS A 239 -0.69 -3.19 4.78
N VAL A 240 -0.53 -3.09 6.09
CA VAL A 240 -0.30 -1.83 6.81
C VAL A 240 1.10 -1.89 7.41
N VAL A 241 1.89 -0.86 7.19
CA VAL A 241 3.26 -0.72 7.72
C VAL A 241 3.33 0.55 8.57
N ASP A 242 3.92 0.44 9.75
CA ASP A 242 4.20 1.56 10.64
C ASP A 242 5.67 1.93 10.57
N SER A 243 5.96 3.22 10.46
CA SER A 243 7.34 3.73 10.55
C SER A 243 7.94 3.57 11.95
N GLY A 244 7.10 3.58 12.97
CA GLY A 244 7.50 3.65 14.38
C GLY A 244 8.03 5.01 14.82
N LYS A 245 7.87 6.06 14.02
CA LYS A 245 8.45 7.38 14.27
C LYS A 245 7.47 8.39 14.86
N PHE A 246 6.16 8.21 14.64
CA PHE A 246 5.16 9.12 15.15
C PHE A 246 5.08 9.02 16.67
N ASP A 247 5.23 10.15 17.36
CA ASP A 247 5.19 10.21 18.84
C ASP A 247 3.74 10.30 19.34
N TRP A 248 3.12 9.12 19.54
CA TRP A 248 1.75 9.03 20.04
C TRP A 248 1.56 9.72 21.37
N MET A 249 2.54 9.60 22.29
CA MET A 249 2.44 10.17 23.64
C MET A 249 2.55 11.71 23.63
N ALA A 250 3.28 12.30 22.68
CA ALA A 250 3.29 13.77 22.51
C ALA A 250 1.91 14.31 22.10
N HIS A 251 1.06 13.48 21.51
CA HIS A 251 -0.29 13.83 21.03
C HIS A 251 -1.39 13.01 21.71
N LYS A 252 -1.18 12.60 22.97
CA LYS A 252 -2.08 11.70 23.72
C LYS A 252 -3.54 12.17 23.74
N ASP A 253 -3.78 13.48 23.79
CA ASP A 253 -5.13 14.06 23.83
C ASP A 253 -5.92 13.77 22.52
N LYS A 254 -5.22 13.49 21.42
CA LYS A 254 -5.83 13.07 20.16
C LYS A 254 -5.96 11.55 20.03
N PHE A 255 -5.08 10.77 20.65
CA PHE A 255 -4.96 9.32 20.45
C PHE A 255 -5.17 8.52 21.72
N GLN A 256 -6.28 8.79 22.44
CA GLN A 256 -6.62 8.12 23.69
C GLN A 256 -6.56 6.58 23.55
N GLY A 257 -7.08 6.02 22.45
CA GLY A 257 -7.08 4.57 22.23
C GLY A 257 -5.69 3.91 22.15
N LEU A 258 -4.60 4.70 22.00
CA LEU A 258 -3.20 4.23 22.09
C LEU A 258 -2.53 4.64 23.39
N CYS A 259 -2.95 5.77 23.97
CA CYS A 259 -2.24 6.48 25.04
C CYS A 259 -2.91 6.38 26.41
N GLU A 260 -4.14 5.86 26.49
CA GLU A 260 -4.87 5.62 27.72
C GLU A 260 -5.04 4.12 27.99
N PRO A 261 -5.36 3.71 29.23
CA PRO A 261 -5.58 2.31 29.57
C PRO A 261 -6.74 1.68 28.79
N ASP A 262 -6.48 0.56 28.13
CA ASP A 262 -7.47 -0.21 27.37
C ASP A 262 -8.18 -1.19 28.31
N GLU A 263 -9.48 -0.99 28.52
CA GLU A 263 -10.31 -1.85 29.36
C GLU A 263 -10.39 -3.30 28.84
N SER A 264 -10.31 -3.51 27.51
CA SER A 264 -10.38 -4.84 26.91
C SER A 264 -9.11 -5.67 27.11
N TYR A 265 -8.00 -5.03 27.55
CA TYR A 265 -6.71 -5.65 27.85
C TYR A 265 -6.18 -5.30 29.25
N HIS A 266 -7.05 -5.35 30.27
CA HIS A 266 -6.66 -5.16 31.69
C HIS A 266 -5.92 -3.84 31.98
N GLY A 267 -6.23 -2.78 31.24
CA GLY A 267 -5.66 -1.45 31.45
C GLY A 267 -4.28 -1.25 30.80
N ILE A 268 -3.94 -2.04 29.77
CA ILE A 268 -2.72 -1.81 28.97
C ILE A 268 -2.82 -0.45 28.27
N THR A 269 -1.74 0.32 28.30
CA THR A 269 -1.54 1.52 27.47
C THR A 269 -0.54 1.16 26.37
N TYR A 270 -1.00 1.04 25.12
CA TYR A 270 -0.19 0.52 24.02
C TYR A 270 1.08 1.35 23.78
N ALA A 271 0.95 2.69 23.71
CA ALA A 271 2.09 3.56 23.45
C ALA A 271 3.15 3.49 24.54
N THR A 272 2.75 3.33 25.82
CA THR A 272 3.70 3.21 26.95
C THR A 272 4.34 1.83 27.00
N GLN A 273 3.59 0.76 26.75
CA GLN A 273 4.07 -0.62 26.91
C GLN A 273 4.90 -1.09 25.73
N PHE A 274 4.53 -0.68 24.49
CA PHE A 274 5.16 -1.18 23.26
C PHE A 274 5.99 -0.11 22.54
N GLY A 275 5.99 1.14 23.03
CA GLY A 275 6.67 2.25 22.39
C GLY A 275 6.09 2.65 21.04
N ASN A 276 6.61 3.72 20.44
CA ASN A 276 6.16 4.19 19.14
C ASN A 276 6.35 3.13 18.03
N GLU A 277 7.39 2.30 18.16
CA GLU A 277 7.78 1.31 17.15
C GLU A 277 6.77 0.17 16.96
N LYS A 278 5.99 -0.16 17.99
CA LYS A 278 5.10 -1.33 17.96
C LYS A 278 3.65 -1.03 18.36
N ALA A 279 3.38 0.08 19.05
CA ALA A 279 2.07 0.37 19.65
C ALA A 279 0.92 0.32 18.63
N TYR A 280 1.11 0.97 17.49
CA TYR A 280 0.09 1.11 16.45
C TYR A 280 -0.31 -0.24 15.84
N ILE A 281 0.66 -1.05 15.42
CA ILE A 281 0.39 -2.38 14.85
C ILE A 281 -0.09 -3.35 15.95
N THR A 282 0.47 -3.31 17.16
CA THR A 282 0.01 -4.17 18.27
C THR A 282 -1.47 -3.94 18.57
N LYS A 283 -1.91 -2.67 18.70
CA LYS A 283 -3.33 -2.34 18.89
C LYS A 283 -4.17 -2.81 17.70
N MET A 284 -3.70 -2.60 16.49
CA MET A 284 -4.42 -3.02 15.28
C MET A 284 -4.65 -4.53 15.26
N VAL A 285 -3.66 -5.34 15.63
CA VAL A 285 -3.79 -6.80 15.75
C VAL A 285 -4.70 -7.18 16.91
N ALA A 286 -4.45 -6.60 18.09
CA ALA A 286 -5.12 -6.98 19.33
C ALA A 286 -6.61 -6.61 19.35
N GLN A 287 -7.00 -5.53 18.69
CA GLN A 287 -8.40 -5.07 18.64
C GLN A 287 -9.00 -5.22 17.24
N VAL A 288 -8.50 -4.47 16.26
CA VAL A 288 -9.18 -4.34 14.96
C VAL A 288 -9.16 -5.66 14.19
N MET A 289 -8.01 -6.33 14.09
CA MET A 289 -7.91 -7.64 13.42
C MET A 289 -8.64 -8.73 14.21
N ARG A 290 -8.48 -8.77 15.55
CA ARG A 290 -9.16 -9.72 16.42
C ARG A 290 -10.67 -9.70 16.19
N ASP A 291 -11.26 -8.51 16.12
CA ASP A 291 -12.72 -8.33 16.14
C ASP A 291 -13.32 -8.39 14.72
N LEU A 292 -12.62 -7.84 13.71
CA LEU A 292 -13.11 -7.77 12.31
C LEU A 292 -12.61 -8.91 11.42
N GLY A 293 -11.45 -9.50 11.73
CA GLY A 293 -11.02 -10.76 11.14
C GLY A 293 -10.54 -10.71 9.67
N SER A 294 -10.12 -9.58 9.14
CA SER A 294 -9.69 -9.44 7.74
C SER A 294 -8.27 -9.96 7.50
N ILE A 295 -7.95 -11.16 7.96
CA ILE A 295 -6.63 -11.78 7.78
C ILE A 295 -6.56 -12.56 6.46
N PRO A 296 -5.43 -12.56 5.72
CA PRO A 296 -5.22 -13.43 4.58
C PRO A 296 -4.95 -14.88 5.03
N SER A 297 -5.25 -15.87 4.19
CA SER A 297 -4.83 -17.23 4.45
C SER A 297 -3.29 -17.36 4.39
N PRO A 298 -2.68 -18.28 5.17
CA PRO A 298 -1.25 -18.52 5.09
C PRO A 298 -0.78 -18.93 3.68
N MET A 299 -1.62 -19.61 2.90
CA MET A 299 -1.34 -19.95 1.50
C MET A 299 -1.22 -18.70 0.64
N ASN A 300 -2.15 -17.74 0.77
CA ASN A 300 -2.08 -16.48 0.01
C ASN A 300 -0.84 -15.67 0.40
N SER A 301 -0.48 -15.65 1.68
CA SER A 301 0.74 -14.99 2.16
C SER A 301 2.00 -15.65 1.61
N TYR A 302 2.02 -16.98 1.48
CA TYR A 302 3.12 -17.70 0.84
C TYR A 302 3.25 -17.34 -0.65
N ILE A 303 2.14 -17.29 -1.40
CA ILE A 303 2.14 -16.87 -2.81
C ILE A 303 2.65 -15.42 -2.93
N LEU A 304 2.16 -14.53 -2.06
CA LEU A 304 2.66 -13.16 -1.99
C LEU A 304 4.17 -13.10 -1.74
N ASN A 305 4.70 -13.97 -0.86
CA ASN A 305 6.15 -14.04 -0.63
C ASN A 305 6.92 -14.36 -1.91
N LEU A 306 6.42 -15.29 -2.74
CA LEU A 306 7.04 -15.61 -4.04
C LEU A 306 7.02 -14.39 -4.99
N GLY A 307 5.91 -13.65 -5.01
CA GLY A 307 5.81 -12.39 -5.76
C GLY A 307 6.82 -11.34 -5.29
N LEU A 308 6.97 -11.18 -3.98
CA LEU A 308 7.93 -10.23 -3.39
C LEU A 308 9.39 -10.56 -3.75
N GLU A 309 9.75 -11.83 -3.88
CA GLU A 309 11.12 -12.24 -4.22
C GLU A 309 11.59 -11.71 -5.59
N SER A 310 10.66 -11.52 -6.53
CA SER A 310 10.95 -10.97 -7.86
C SER A 310 10.53 -9.50 -8.03
N LEU A 311 10.03 -8.85 -6.98
CA LEU A 311 9.42 -7.51 -7.08
C LEU A 311 10.38 -6.48 -7.70
N SER A 312 11.63 -6.43 -7.27
CA SER A 312 12.58 -5.42 -7.75
C SER A 312 12.87 -5.54 -9.27
N VAL A 313 13.05 -6.75 -9.75
CA VAL A 313 13.31 -6.98 -11.20
C VAL A 313 12.07 -6.75 -12.04
N ARG A 314 10.88 -7.09 -11.52
CA ARG A 314 9.61 -6.83 -12.20
C ARG A 314 9.30 -5.33 -12.26
N MET A 315 9.46 -4.60 -11.15
CA MET A 315 9.23 -3.14 -11.13
C MET A 315 10.11 -2.42 -12.14
N LYS A 316 11.39 -2.78 -12.24
CA LYS A 316 12.29 -2.22 -13.25
C LYS A 316 11.75 -2.45 -14.66
N ARG A 317 11.35 -3.68 -15.01
CA ARG A 317 10.79 -4.01 -16.31
C ARG A 317 9.47 -3.29 -16.59
N HIS A 318 8.55 -3.22 -15.62
CA HIS A 318 7.30 -2.47 -15.75
C HIS A 318 7.55 -1.00 -16.08
N CYS A 319 8.46 -0.34 -15.36
CA CYS A 319 8.79 1.06 -15.60
C CYS A 319 9.47 1.28 -16.96
N GLU A 320 10.41 0.40 -17.36
CA GLU A 320 11.06 0.45 -18.66
C GLU A 320 10.04 0.30 -19.81
N ASN A 321 9.11 -0.65 -19.69
CA ASN A 321 8.06 -0.86 -20.67
C ASN A 321 7.11 0.35 -20.76
N ALA A 322 6.63 0.83 -19.59
CA ALA A 322 5.75 1.99 -19.56
C ALA A 322 6.40 3.25 -20.13
N GLN A 323 7.70 3.47 -19.86
CA GLN A 323 8.43 4.60 -20.43
C GLN A 323 8.44 4.54 -21.96
N LYS A 324 8.82 3.40 -22.55
CA LYS A 324 8.86 3.20 -24.00
C LYS A 324 7.48 3.35 -24.64
N VAL A 325 6.46 2.76 -24.03
CA VAL A 325 5.06 2.85 -24.52
C VAL A 325 4.56 4.30 -24.43
N ALA A 326 4.81 4.99 -23.32
CA ALA A 326 4.40 6.39 -23.14
C ALA A 326 5.08 7.32 -24.16
N GLU A 327 6.40 7.15 -24.42
CA GLU A 327 7.14 7.90 -25.43
C GLU A 327 6.65 7.63 -26.87
N PHE A 328 6.20 6.40 -27.14
CA PHE A 328 5.57 6.05 -28.41
C PHE A 328 4.20 6.72 -28.56
N LEU A 329 3.36 6.64 -27.52
CA LEU A 329 2.02 7.24 -27.52
C LEU A 329 2.08 8.77 -27.66
N GLU A 330 3.01 9.44 -26.97
CA GLU A 330 3.19 10.90 -27.02
C GLU A 330 3.48 11.40 -28.44
N LYS A 331 4.16 10.60 -29.26
CA LYS A 331 4.54 10.94 -30.64
C LYS A 331 3.50 10.52 -31.69
N ASN A 332 2.43 9.85 -31.27
CA ASN A 332 1.45 9.28 -32.20
C ASN A 332 0.33 10.28 -32.52
N ASP A 333 0.09 10.52 -33.80
CA ASP A 333 -0.89 11.51 -34.28
C ASP A 333 -2.35 11.20 -33.90
N LYS A 334 -2.69 9.95 -33.58
CA LYS A 334 -4.03 9.53 -33.15
C LYS A 334 -4.26 9.71 -31.65
N VAL A 335 -3.21 9.94 -30.89
CA VAL A 335 -3.28 10.21 -29.45
C VAL A 335 -3.51 11.70 -29.21
N ALA A 336 -4.45 12.00 -28.33
CA ALA A 336 -4.81 13.39 -27.98
C ALA A 336 -3.94 13.91 -26.82
N TRP A 337 -3.68 13.06 -25.84
CA TRP A 337 -2.86 13.35 -24.66
C TRP A 337 -2.35 12.05 -24.01
N VAL A 338 -1.24 12.16 -23.30
CA VAL A 338 -0.67 11.08 -22.48
C VAL A 338 -0.34 11.64 -21.10
N THR A 339 -0.69 10.92 -20.06
CA THR A 339 -0.25 11.18 -18.68
C THR A 339 0.60 10.00 -18.21
N TYR A 340 1.86 10.29 -17.93
CA TYR A 340 2.82 9.37 -17.34
C TYR A 340 3.93 10.15 -16.65
N PRO A 341 4.06 10.10 -15.32
CA PRO A 341 5.01 10.94 -14.59
C PRO A 341 6.50 10.71 -14.93
N GLY A 342 6.82 9.70 -15.74
CA GLY A 342 8.15 9.47 -16.31
C GLY A 342 8.45 10.27 -17.58
N LEU A 343 7.46 10.91 -18.22
CA LEU A 343 7.66 11.79 -19.37
C LEU A 343 8.08 13.18 -18.93
N LYS A 344 9.07 13.79 -19.62
CA LYS A 344 9.50 15.17 -19.32
C LYS A 344 8.43 16.23 -19.55
N SER A 345 7.45 15.93 -20.38
CA SER A 345 6.29 16.77 -20.69
C SER A 345 5.19 16.68 -19.62
N ASP A 346 5.24 15.67 -18.74
CA ASP A 346 4.23 15.48 -17.69
C ASP A 346 4.37 16.54 -16.60
N LYS A 347 3.23 17.09 -16.17
CA LYS A 347 3.13 18.09 -15.09
C LYS A 347 3.86 17.66 -13.80
N TYR A 348 3.89 16.37 -13.53
CA TYR A 348 4.45 15.81 -12.28
C TYR A 348 5.86 15.25 -12.45
N TYR A 349 6.51 15.41 -13.58
CA TYR A 349 7.84 14.84 -13.86
C TYR A 349 8.87 15.18 -12.77
N GLU A 350 9.02 16.45 -12.40
CA GLU A 350 10.01 16.85 -11.40
C GLU A 350 9.67 16.32 -10.00
N ARG A 351 8.38 16.29 -9.64
CA ARG A 351 7.91 15.70 -8.38
C ARG A 351 8.14 14.18 -8.36
N ALA A 352 7.84 13.50 -9.46
CA ALA A 352 8.11 12.08 -9.64
C ALA A 352 9.60 11.75 -9.52
N LYS A 353 10.46 12.55 -10.15
CA LYS A 353 11.91 12.39 -10.08
C LYS A 353 12.46 12.58 -8.66
N LYS A 354 11.85 13.46 -7.86
CA LYS A 354 12.21 13.67 -6.45
C LYS A 354 11.88 12.43 -5.60
N TYR A 355 10.67 11.90 -5.69
CA TYR A 355 10.19 10.81 -4.84
C TYR A 355 10.52 9.41 -5.39
N MET A 356 10.66 9.29 -6.70
CA MET A 356 10.79 8.03 -7.44
C MET A 356 11.91 8.09 -8.49
N PRO A 357 13.17 8.33 -8.10
CA PRO A 357 14.27 8.58 -9.05
C PRO A 357 14.59 7.34 -9.93
N ASN A 358 14.17 6.14 -9.55
CA ASN A 358 14.46 4.89 -10.24
C ASN A 358 13.33 4.40 -11.15
N GLY A 359 12.24 5.15 -11.28
CA GLY A 359 11.05 4.81 -12.04
C GLY A 359 9.78 5.06 -11.25
N THR A 360 8.66 5.27 -11.93
CA THR A 360 7.37 5.61 -11.29
C THR A 360 6.49 4.37 -11.08
N CYS A 361 5.87 3.89 -12.15
CA CYS A 361 5.04 2.69 -12.17
C CYS A 361 4.94 2.15 -13.60
N GLY A 362 4.22 1.05 -13.80
CA GLY A 362 3.94 0.48 -15.12
C GLY A 362 2.63 0.96 -15.74
N VAL A 363 1.93 1.93 -15.14
CA VAL A 363 0.61 2.39 -15.59
C VAL A 363 0.72 3.70 -16.34
N ILE A 364 0.03 3.79 -17.48
CA ILE A 364 -0.09 4.96 -18.33
C ILE A 364 -1.58 5.28 -18.48
N SER A 365 -1.94 6.55 -18.50
CA SER A 365 -3.27 7.01 -18.91
C SER A 365 -3.13 7.85 -20.17
N PHE A 366 -3.96 7.61 -21.16
CA PHE A 366 -3.95 8.40 -22.42
C PHE A 366 -5.36 8.51 -23.00
N GLY A 367 -5.55 9.51 -23.85
CA GLY A 367 -6.79 9.73 -24.61
C GLY A 367 -6.56 9.66 -26.10
N LEU A 368 -7.53 9.12 -26.85
CA LEU A 368 -7.49 9.03 -28.31
C LEU A 368 -8.28 10.15 -28.95
N LYS A 369 -7.80 10.67 -30.08
CA LYS A 369 -8.57 11.57 -30.95
C LYS A 369 -9.78 10.80 -31.48
N GLY A 370 -10.97 11.37 -31.38
CA GLY A 370 -12.23 10.68 -31.68
C GLY A 370 -13.01 10.24 -30.42
N GLY A 371 -12.43 10.51 -29.24
CA GLY A 371 -13.12 10.40 -27.96
C GLY A 371 -13.47 8.97 -27.55
N ARG A 372 -14.57 8.80 -26.80
CA ARG A 372 -15.07 7.51 -26.28
C ARG A 372 -15.15 6.42 -27.36
N LYS A 373 -15.68 6.74 -28.55
CA LYS A 373 -15.85 5.74 -29.62
C LYS A 373 -14.52 5.19 -30.13
N ALA A 374 -13.52 6.08 -30.27
CA ALA A 374 -12.18 5.66 -30.68
C ALA A 374 -11.52 4.77 -29.59
N ALA A 375 -11.69 5.10 -28.31
CA ALA A 375 -11.19 4.29 -27.21
C ALA A 375 -11.82 2.90 -27.17
N GLU A 376 -13.14 2.80 -27.34
CA GLU A 376 -13.86 1.53 -27.38
C GLU A 376 -13.46 0.67 -28.60
N GLU A 377 -13.27 1.30 -29.76
CA GLU A 377 -12.87 0.58 -30.97
C GLU A 377 -11.42 0.09 -30.88
N PHE A 378 -10.50 0.95 -30.44
CA PHE A 378 -9.09 0.60 -30.19
C PHE A 378 -8.96 -0.65 -29.31
N MET A 379 -9.70 -0.70 -28.19
CA MET A 379 -9.59 -1.82 -27.26
C MET A 379 -10.04 -3.16 -27.84
N LYS A 380 -10.96 -3.18 -28.81
CA LYS A 380 -11.42 -4.41 -29.47
C LYS A 380 -10.33 -5.07 -30.34
N HIS A 381 -9.36 -4.31 -30.78
CA HIS A 381 -8.34 -4.74 -31.72
C HIS A 381 -6.99 -5.08 -31.05
N LEU A 382 -6.87 -4.89 -29.73
CA LEU A 382 -5.73 -5.35 -28.95
C LEU A 382 -5.72 -6.90 -28.89
N LYS A 383 -4.53 -7.48 -28.97
CA LYS A 383 -4.29 -8.93 -28.97
C LYS A 383 -3.47 -9.41 -27.79
N ILE A 384 -2.56 -8.57 -27.29
CA ILE A 384 -1.70 -8.82 -26.13
C ILE A 384 -2.32 -8.21 -24.88
N ALA A 385 -2.67 -6.92 -24.94
CA ALA A 385 -3.27 -6.22 -23.82
C ALA A 385 -4.71 -6.71 -23.55
N MET A 386 -4.91 -7.35 -22.41
CA MET A 386 -6.20 -7.91 -22.01
C MET A 386 -7.11 -6.83 -21.40
N ILE A 387 -8.40 -6.85 -21.77
CA ILE A 387 -9.40 -6.00 -21.12
C ILE A 387 -9.71 -6.58 -19.74
N ALA A 388 -9.23 -5.92 -18.69
CA ALA A 388 -9.42 -6.37 -17.32
C ALA A 388 -9.57 -5.19 -16.34
N THR A 389 -10.32 -5.39 -15.27
CA THR A 389 -10.39 -4.42 -14.17
C THR A 389 -9.11 -4.41 -13.35
N HIS A 390 -8.29 -5.43 -13.46
CA HIS A 390 -6.99 -5.56 -12.80
C HIS A 390 -5.97 -4.54 -13.33
N VAL A 391 -4.85 -4.42 -12.65
CA VAL A 391 -3.75 -3.49 -12.96
C VAL A 391 -2.51 -3.94 -12.21
N ALA A 392 -1.33 -3.68 -12.78
CA ALA A 392 -0.07 -3.84 -12.06
C ALA A 392 0.30 -5.31 -11.75
N ASP A 393 0.23 -6.15 -12.78
CA ASP A 393 0.74 -7.53 -12.78
C ASP A 393 1.65 -7.81 -13.99
N ALA A 394 2.12 -9.04 -14.11
CA ALA A 394 3.03 -9.47 -15.17
C ALA A 394 2.45 -9.34 -16.58
N HIS A 395 1.12 -9.36 -16.72
CA HIS A 395 0.43 -9.25 -18.00
C HIS A 395 0.05 -7.81 -18.31
N THR A 396 0.20 -7.43 -19.55
CA THR A 396 -0.31 -6.13 -20.02
C THR A 396 -1.84 -6.15 -20.04
N CYS A 397 -2.47 -5.19 -19.38
CA CYS A 397 -3.93 -5.07 -19.38
C CYS A 397 -4.39 -3.62 -19.60
N VAL A 398 -5.63 -3.48 -20.05
CA VAL A 398 -6.22 -2.23 -20.45
C VAL A 398 -7.62 -2.07 -19.87
N LEU A 399 -7.98 -0.85 -19.52
CA LEU A 399 -9.31 -0.49 -19.05
C LEU A 399 -9.72 0.85 -19.64
N HIS A 400 -10.98 0.94 -20.08
CA HIS A 400 -11.65 2.21 -20.41
C HIS A 400 -12.63 2.55 -19.28
N PRO A 401 -12.28 3.44 -18.35
CA PRO A 401 -13.11 3.72 -17.17
C PRO A 401 -14.54 4.13 -17.52
N ALA A 402 -14.71 4.97 -18.52
CA ALA A 402 -16.01 5.51 -18.93
C ALA A 402 -17.01 4.45 -19.42
N SER A 403 -16.54 3.34 -20.00
CA SER A 403 -17.43 2.22 -20.43
C SER A 403 -17.48 1.07 -19.44
N SER A 404 -16.71 1.12 -18.35
CA SER A 404 -16.59 0.02 -17.37
C SER A 404 -16.86 0.50 -15.94
N THR A 405 -15.84 0.87 -15.19
CA THR A 405 -15.91 1.17 -13.76
C THR A 405 -16.71 2.43 -13.41
N HIS A 406 -16.88 3.35 -14.35
CA HIS A 406 -17.63 4.61 -14.21
C HIS A 406 -18.80 4.72 -15.19
N ARG A 407 -19.25 3.59 -15.76
CA ARG A 407 -20.27 3.59 -16.82
C ARG A 407 -21.64 4.19 -16.43
N GLN A 408 -21.92 4.32 -15.15
CA GLN A 408 -23.17 4.94 -14.68
C GLN A 408 -23.11 6.47 -14.68
N LEU A 409 -21.94 7.08 -14.88
CA LEU A 409 -21.75 8.52 -14.92
C LEU A 409 -21.93 9.06 -16.35
N THR A 410 -22.52 10.24 -16.46
CA THR A 410 -22.53 11.04 -17.68
C THR A 410 -21.14 11.58 -18.00
N ASP A 411 -20.90 12.05 -19.23
CA ASP A 411 -19.59 12.62 -19.61
C ASP A 411 -19.23 13.86 -18.77
N ASP A 412 -20.21 14.66 -18.33
CA ASP A 412 -19.98 15.81 -17.46
C ASP A 412 -19.59 15.38 -16.03
N GLU A 413 -20.25 14.36 -15.49
CA GLU A 413 -19.90 13.79 -14.20
C GLU A 413 -18.53 13.09 -14.22
N LEU A 414 -18.19 12.42 -15.32
CA LEU A 414 -16.86 11.85 -15.53
C LEU A 414 -15.77 12.93 -15.48
N ARG A 415 -15.96 14.04 -16.21
CA ARG A 415 -15.01 15.17 -16.20
C ARG A 415 -14.87 15.79 -14.81
N ALA A 416 -15.98 15.92 -14.09
CA ALA A 416 -15.99 16.43 -12.73
C ALA A 416 -15.21 15.52 -11.76
N CYS A 417 -15.13 14.20 -12.04
CA CYS A 417 -14.32 13.24 -11.28
C CYS A 417 -12.88 13.10 -11.80
N GLY A 418 -12.46 13.91 -12.77
CA GLY A 418 -11.12 13.82 -13.37
C GLY A 418 -10.91 12.62 -14.30
N VAL A 419 -11.97 11.95 -14.72
CA VAL A 419 -11.96 10.84 -15.69
C VAL A 419 -12.49 11.36 -17.02
N LEU A 420 -11.62 11.48 -18.02
CA LEU A 420 -12.07 11.94 -19.33
C LEU A 420 -12.78 10.80 -20.08
N PRO A 421 -13.85 11.10 -20.87
CA PRO A 421 -14.60 10.07 -21.61
C PRO A 421 -13.78 9.24 -22.58
N GLU A 422 -12.66 9.78 -23.09
CA GLU A 422 -11.72 9.12 -23.99
C GLU A 422 -10.56 8.44 -23.27
N MET A 423 -10.50 8.50 -21.94
CA MET A 423 -9.38 7.98 -21.14
C MET A 423 -9.25 6.47 -21.23
N ILE A 424 -8.09 6.01 -21.62
CA ILE A 424 -7.66 4.62 -21.52
C ILE A 424 -6.59 4.52 -20.42
N ARG A 425 -6.79 3.64 -19.46
CA ARG A 425 -5.77 3.23 -18.49
C ARG A 425 -5.09 1.97 -19.01
N PHE A 426 -3.80 2.05 -19.28
CA PHE A 426 -2.99 0.98 -19.82
C PHE A 426 -1.93 0.57 -18.79
N SER A 427 -1.94 -0.67 -18.35
CA SER A 427 -0.99 -1.23 -17.40
C SER A 427 -0.01 -2.12 -18.15
N CYS A 428 1.21 -1.65 -18.36
CA CYS A 428 2.25 -2.42 -19.01
C CYS A 428 2.73 -3.56 -18.11
N GLY A 429 2.66 -4.77 -18.63
CA GLY A 429 3.24 -5.96 -18.02
C GLY A 429 4.76 -6.03 -18.23
N ILE A 430 5.29 -7.27 -18.14
CA ILE A 430 6.73 -7.55 -18.29
C ILE A 430 7.08 -8.20 -19.62
N GLU A 431 6.14 -8.27 -20.56
CA GLU A 431 6.34 -8.72 -21.92
C GLU A 431 7.41 -7.87 -22.63
N ASP A 432 7.79 -8.24 -23.85
CA ASP A 432 8.69 -7.40 -24.65
C ASP A 432 8.00 -6.08 -25.03
N ALA A 433 8.69 -4.96 -24.83
CA ALA A 433 8.12 -3.64 -25.08
C ALA A 433 7.77 -3.40 -26.54
N ASP A 434 8.52 -3.98 -27.47
CA ASP A 434 8.27 -3.82 -28.91
C ASP A 434 7.03 -4.62 -29.34
N ASP A 435 6.74 -5.74 -28.70
CA ASP A 435 5.51 -6.50 -28.91
C ASP A 435 4.29 -5.72 -28.36
N ILE A 436 4.38 -5.12 -27.19
CA ILE A 436 3.33 -4.25 -26.63
C ILE A 436 3.07 -3.07 -27.57
N ILE A 437 4.12 -2.38 -28.04
CA ILE A 437 4.01 -1.28 -28.98
C ILE A 437 3.44 -1.75 -30.33
N GLY A 438 3.81 -2.93 -30.78
CA GLY A 438 3.27 -3.55 -32.00
C GLY A 438 1.76 -3.82 -31.90
N ASP A 439 1.31 -4.30 -30.76
CA ASP A 439 -0.13 -4.52 -30.47
C ASP A 439 -0.91 -3.18 -30.48
N ILE A 440 -0.37 -2.16 -29.81
CA ILE A 440 -0.96 -0.82 -29.82
C ILE A 440 -1.00 -0.23 -31.23
N LYS A 441 0.08 -0.34 -32.03
CA LYS A 441 0.11 0.11 -33.43
C LYS A 441 -0.97 -0.53 -34.26
N GLY A 442 -1.08 -1.88 -34.17
CA GLY A 442 -2.09 -2.62 -34.91
C GLY A 442 -3.51 -2.20 -34.53
N ALA A 443 -3.79 -1.98 -33.26
CA ALA A 443 -5.10 -1.52 -32.79
C ALA A 443 -5.41 -0.09 -33.25
N LEU A 444 -4.39 0.79 -33.27
CA LEU A 444 -4.56 2.18 -33.76
C LEU A 444 -4.92 2.26 -35.25
N GLU A 445 -4.65 1.24 -36.09
CA GLU A 445 -5.01 1.26 -37.51
C GLU A 445 -6.52 1.32 -37.75
N TYR A 446 -7.32 0.87 -36.76
CA TYR A 446 -8.79 0.77 -36.85
C TYR A 446 -9.54 2.05 -36.41
N ILE A 447 -8.84 3.08 -35.97
CA ILE A 447 -9.43 4.35 -35.51
C ILE A 447 -8.93 5.56 -36.29
#